data_2d725f5d0478822a9672195cd3541945
#
_entry.id   2d725f5d0478822a9672195cd3541945
#
_cell.length_a   1.000
_cell.length_b   1.000
_cell.length_c   1.000
_cell.angle_alpha   90.00
_cell.angle_beta   90.00
_cell.angle_gamma   90.00
#
_symmetry.space_group_name_H-M   'P 1'
#
loop_
_entity.id
_entity.type
_entity.pdbx_description
1 polymer ?
#
loop_
_entity_poly.entity_id
_entity_poly.type
_entity_poly.pdbx_seq_one_letter_code
_entity_poly.pdbx_strand_id
1 'polypeptide(L)'
;MWETTVDGRVLHFHLAGINNQNFIMRDEETGTWWQQVSGKAIHGPLKGRQLKGVFHDEISFAIWKSEQPQGRVLKPDEHIAAAGNKYVPANWEETVGRMRVVAGTDVDRRLGPRTLVMGVTLDGKAVAYPLTALQKQSPIIDMVGSAPVVLVLGEDKRSVRAFERTVDGRKLEFFQKTGQDAGLQLIDLETGSTWNFEGRAFAGPLAGRQLKKVFVLEDYWFDWRLYHPDTTIYDLGPR
;
A
#
# COMPACT_ATOMS: atom_id res chain seq x y z
N MET A 1 -3.82 -3.95 -6.77
CA MET A 1 -4.78 -3.93 -7.92
C MET A 1 -4.13 -4.62 -9.11
N TRP A 2 -4.90 -5.30 -9.98
CA TRP A 2 -4.39 -6.13 -11.07
C TRP A 2 -5.07 -5.81 -12.38
N GLU A 3 -4.33 -5.86 -13.49
CA GLU A 3 -4.91 -5.92 -14.83
C GLU A 3 -5.61 -7.27 -15.03
N THR A 4 -6.77 -7.27 -15.67
CA THR A 4 -7.56 -8.48 -15.89
C THR A 4 -7.24 -9.17 -17.21
N THR A 5 -6.27 -8.68 -17.99
CA THR A 5 -5.89 -9.28 -19.28
C THR A 5 -4.69 -10.21 -19.09
N VAL A 6 -4.85 -11.47 -19.48
CA VAL A 6 -3.80 -12.51 -19.47
C VAL A 6 -3.72 -13.12 -20.86
N ASP A 7 -2.51 -13.13 -21.45
CA ASP A 7 -2.25 -13.68 -22.79
C ASP A 7 -3.25 -13.16 -23.86
N GLY A 8 -3.60 -11.87 -23.80
CA GLY A 8 -4.53 -11.21 -24.72
C GLY A 8 -6.02 -11.49 -24.47
N ARG A 9 -6.37 -12.28 -23.46
CA ARG A 9 -7.74 -12.56 -23.04
C ARG A 9 -8.10 -11.74 -21.81
N VAL A 10 -9.23 -11.06 -21.83
CA VAL A 10 -9.83 -10.42 -20.65
C VAL A 10 -10.48 -11.48 -19.80
N LEU A 11 -10.19 -11.48 -18.51
CA LEU A 11 -10.76 -12.39 -17.52
C LEU A 11 -11.73 -11.63 -16.61
N HIS A 12 -12.87 -12.27 -16.26
CA HIS A 12 -13.83 -11.77 -15.31
C HIS A 12 -13.70 -12.56 -14.00
N PHE A 13 -13.58 -11.85 -12.90
CA PHE A 13 -13.26 -12.45 -11.61
C PHE A 13 -14.42 -12.33 -10.63
N HIS A 14 -14.64 -13.38 -9.86
CA HIS A 14 -15.51 -13.37 -8.69
C HIS A 14 -14.79 -13.94 -7.47
N LEU A 15 -15.31 -13.63 -6.28
CA LEU A 15 -14.82 -14.19 -5.02
C LEU A 15 -15.15 -15.68 -4.98
N ALA A 16 -14.13 -16.53 -4.88
CA ALA A 16 -14.30 -17.99 -4.82
C ALA A 16 -14.05 -18.55 -3.41
N GLY A 17 -13.34 -17.82 -2.56
CA GLY A 17 -13.03 -18.27 -1.21
C GLY A 17 -12.14 -17.30 -0.46
N ILE A 18 -11.82 -17.68 0.77
CA ILE A 18 -10.90 -16.93 1.65
C ILE A 18 -9.86 -17.91 2.18
N ASN A 19 -8.60 -17.54 2.06
CA ASN A 19 -7.48 -18.27 2.64
C ASN A 19 -6.66 -17.33 3.54
N ASN A 20 -6.57 -17.66 4.83
CA ASN A 20 -5.88 -16.83 5.82
C ASN A 20 -6.28 -15.35 5.78
N GLN A 21 -7.58 -15.08 5.62
CA GLN A 21 -8.19 -13.75 5.48
C GLN A 21 -7.91 -13.03 4.15
N ASN A 22 -7.16 -13.63 3.23
CA ASN A 22 -7.02 -13.14 1.87
C ASN A 22 -8.03 -13.78 0.92
N PHE A 23 -8.52 -12.98 0.01
CA PHE A 23 -9.46 -13.44 -0.99
C PHE A 23 -8.78 -14.29 -2.04
N ILE A 24 -9.46 -15.39 -2.40
CA ILE A 24 -9.16 -16.18 -3.58
C ILE A 24 -10.20 -15.82 -4.63
N MET A 25 -9.73 -15.34 -5.76
CA MET A 25 -10.54 -15.01 -6.93
C MET A 25 -10.58 -16.22 -7.86
N ARG A 26 -11.65 -16.35 -8.63
CA ARG A 26 -11.74 -17.32 -9.73
C ARG A 26 -12.16 -16.59 -10.99
N ASP A 27 -11.48 -16.86 -12.12
CA ASP A 27 -11.92 -16.34 -13.40
C ASP A 27 -13.02 -17.23 -14.01
N GLU A 28 -13.93 -16.61 -14.75
CA GLU A 28 -15.07 -17.28 -15.38
C GLU A 28 -14.64 -18.01 -16.66
N GLU A 29 -13.64 -17.51 -17.37
CA GLU A 29 -13.24 -17.98 -18.69
C GLU A 29 -12.51 -19.33 -18.64
N THR A 30 -11.71 -19.54 -17.60
CA THR A 30 -10.92 -20.77 -17.48
C THR A 30 -11.19 -21.54 -16.19
N GLY A 31 -11.86 -20.91 -15.22
CA GLY A 31 -12.06 -21.47 -13.90
C GLY A 31 -10.79 -21.53 -13.05
N THR A 32 -9.75 -20.80 -13.44
CA THR A 32 -8.50 -20.74 -12.68
C THR A 32 -8.68 -19.97 -11.38
N TRP A 33 -8.01 -20.41 -10.34
CA TRP A 33 -8.00 -19.77 -9.03
C TRP A 33 -6.77 -18.91 -8.86
N TRP A 34 -6.99 -17.70 -8.37
CA TRP A 34 -5.99 -16.66 -8.25
C TRP A 34 -5.93 -16.13 -6.83
N GLN A 35 -4.74 -15.94 -6.33
CA GLN A 35 -4.51 -15.33 -5.03
C GLN A 35 -4.54 -13.82 -5.18
N GLN A 36 -5.45 -13.13 -4.51
CA GLN A 36 -5.64 -11.68 -4.66
C GLN A 36 -4.40 -10.88 -4.24
N VAL A 37 -3.76 -11.25 -3.13
CA VAL A 37 -2.61 -10.49 -2.60
C VAL A 37 -1.40 -10.52 -3.53
N SER A 38 -1.14 -11.65 -4.18
CA SER A 38 0.01 -11.82 -5.05
C SER A 38 -0.30 -11.72 -6.55
N GLY A 39 -1.58 -11.83 -6.94
CA GLY A 39 -1.99 -11.95 -8.35
C GLY A 39 -1.57 -13.26 -9.02
N LYS A 40 -1.12 -14.28 -8.27
CA LYS A 40 -0.67 -15.57 -8.84
C LYS A 40 -1.83 -16.52 -9.07
N ALA A 41 -1.82 -17.19 -10.22
CA ALA A 41 -2.68 -18.34 -10.49
C ALA A 41 -2.18 -19.56 -9.69
N ILE A 42 -2.96 -20.01 -8.72
CA ILE A 42 -2.59 -21.07 -7.77
C ILE A 42 -3.14 -22.44 -8.16
N HIS A 43 -4.22 -22.49 -8.93
CA HIS A 43 -4.86 -23.73 -9.38
C HIS A 43 -5.63 -23.51 -10.68
N GLY A 44 -5.72 -24.52 -11.53
CA GLY A 44 -6.45 -24.50 -12.79
C GLY A 44 -5.58 -24.38 -14.04
N PRO A 45 -6.18 -24.16 -15.22
CA PRO A 45 -5.47 -24.15 -16.50
C PRO A 45 -4.36 -23.11 -16.61
N LEU A 46 -4.49 -21.95 -15.96
CA LEU A 46 -3.49 -20.90 -15.98
C LEU A 46 -2.54 -20.93 -14.78
N LYS A 47 -2.50 -22.04 -14.02
CA LYS A 47 -1.61 -22.17 -12.86
C LYS A 47 -0.17 -21.75 -13.20
N GLY A 48 0.40 -20.89 -12.34
CA GLY A 48 1.76 -20.34 -12.50
C GLY A 48 1.79 -19.01 -13.26
N ARG A 49 0.70 -18.58 -13.89
CA ARG A 49 0.60 -17.25 -14.48
C ARG A 49 0.52 -16.19 -13.38
N GLN A 50 0.89 -14.97 -13.73
CA GLN A 50 0.91 -13.79 -12.86
C GLN A 50 0.10 -12.68 -13.51
N LEU A 51 -0.86 -12.13 -12.78
CA LEU A 51 -1.52 -10.89 -13.19
C LEU A 51 -0.54 -9.73 -13.15
N LYS A 52 -0.65 -8.81 -14.08
CA LYS A 52 0.16 -7.61 -14.09
C LYS A 52 -0.37 -6.61 -13.05
N GLY A 53 0.52 -6.15 -12.19
CA GLY A 53 0.18 -5.15 -11.17
C GLY A 53 -0.17 -3.80 -11.79
N VAL A 54 -1.23 -3.17 -11.26
CA VAL A 54 -1.58 -1.77 -11.55
C VAL A 54 -1.22 -0.95 -10.32
N PHE A 55 -0.41 0.07 -10.53
CA PHE A 55 -0.05 0.98 -9.44
C PHE A 55 -1.31 1.69 -8.90
N HIS A 56 -1.44 1.76 -7.59
CA HIS A 56 -2.53 2.45 -6.91
C HIS A 56 -2.05 2.95 -5.54
N ASP A 57 -2.70 3.98 -5.04
CA ASP A 57 -2.53 4.44 -3.67
C ASP A 57 -3.69 3.91 -2.80
N GLU A 58 -3.38 3.54 -1.57
CA GLU A 58 -4.36 3.28 -0.51
C GLU A 58 -4.36 4.49 0.42
N ILE A 59 -5.35 5.36 0.22
CA ILE A 59 -5.46 6.64 0.93
C ILE A 59 -6.90 6.90 1.36
N SER A 60 -7.09 7.75 2.36
CA SER A 60 -8.44 8.14 2.77
C SER A 60 -9.19 8.87 1.66
N PHE A 61 -10.52 8.72 1.68
CA PHE A 61 -11.38 9.42 0.73
C PHE A 61 -11.23 10.95 0.82
N ALA A 62 -10.94 11.48 2.01
CA ALA A 62 -10.73 12.91 2.21
C ALA A 62 -9.50 13.43 1.43
N ILE A 63 -8.37 12.72 1.52
CA ILE A 63 -7.16 13.05 0.76
C ILE A 63 -7.43 12.89 -0.73
N TRP A 64 -8.00 11.75 -1.15
CA TRP A 64 -8.31 11.52 -2.56
C TRP A 64 -9.21 12.60 -3.16
N LYS A 65 -10.27 13.00 -2.45
CA LYS A 65 -11.19 14.04 -2.91
C LYS A 65 -10.51 15.42 -3.02
N SER A 66 -9.58 15.73 -2.11
CA SER A 66 -8.80 16.96 -2.16
C SER A 66 -7.86 16.99 -3.38
N GLU A 67 -7.17 15.89 -3.66
CA GLU A 67 -6.23 15.79 -4.78
C GLU A 67 -6.95 15.63 -6.13
N GLN A 68 -8.12 14.98 -6.13
CA GLN A 68 -8.90 14.66 -7.33
C GLN A 68 -10.34 15.19 -7.24
N PRO A 69 -10.55 16.53 -7.21
CA PRO A 69 -11.88 17.11 -7.02
C PRO A 69 -12.88 16.76 -8.14
N GLN A 70 -12.38 16.42 -9.33
CA GLN A 70 -13.17 15.92 -10.46
C GLN A 70 -13.11 14.38 -10.62
N GLY A 71 -12.53 13.70 -9.64
CA GLY A 71 -12.42 12.25 -9.63
C GLY A 71 -13.79 11.57 -9.59
N ARG A 72 -13.87 10.38 -10.19
CA ARG A 72 -15.10 9.58 -10.20
C ARG A 72 -15.00 8.46 -9.18
N VAL A 73 -16.06 8.27 -8.42
CA VAL A 73 -16.23 7.15 -7.50
C VAL A 73 -17.00 6.04 -8.20
N LEU A 74 -16.55 4.80 -8.03
CA LEU A 74 -17.29 3.65 -8.52
C LEU A 74 -18.65 3.59 -7.80
N LYS A 75 -19.74 3.66 -8.57
CA LYS A 75 -21.09 3.52 -8.03
C LYS A 75 -21.35 2.05 -7.69
N PRO A 76 -21.90 1.75 -6.50
CA PRO A 76 -22.33 0.40 -6.19
C PRO A 76 -23.38 -0.09 -7.18
N ASP A 77 -23.38 -1.40 -7.46
CA ASP A 77 -24.42 -2.03 -8.26
C ASP A 77 -25.78 -1.85 -7.57
N GLU A 78 -26.78 -1.35 -8.32
CA GLU A 78 -28.10 -1.01 -7.77
C GLU A 78 -28.84 -2.25 -7.28
N HIS A 79 -28.67 -3.41 -7.92
CA HIS A 79 -29.28 -4.67 -7.50
C HIS A 79 -28.70 -5.16 -6.18
N ILE A 80 -27.38 -5.03 -5.99
CA ILE A 80 -26.71 -5.39 -4.74
C ILE A 80 -27.11 -4.41 -3.63
N ALA A 81 -27.20 -3.12 -3.92
CA ALA A 81 -27.64 -2.11 -2.97
C ALA A 81 -29.10 -2.30 -2.56
N ALA A 82 -30.00 -2.61 -3.52
CA ALA A 82 -31.41 -2.89 -3.29
C ALA A 82 -31.64 -4.18 -2.47
N ALA A 83 -30.76 -5.17 -2.59
CA ALA A 83 -30.80 -6.39 -1.78
C ALA A 83 -30.46 -6.17 -0.29
N GLY A 84 -30.17 -4.92 0.12
CA GLY A 84 -29.89 -4.57 1.51
C GLY A 84 -28.53 -5.05 2.00
N ASN A 85 -27.65 -5.48 1.11
CA ASN A 85 -26.29 -5.83 1.44
C ASN A 85 -25.53 -4.58 1.86
N LYS A 86 -25.43 -4.37 3.15
CA LYS A 86 -24.49 -3.41 3.71
C LYS A 86 -23.10 -3.97 3.50
N TYR A 87 -22.35 -3.37 2.59
CA TYR A 87 -21.02 -3.84 2.21
C TYR A 87 -20.10 -4.00 3.42
N VAL A 88 -20.09 -3.01 4.31
CA VAL A 88 -19.24 -3.03 5.49
C VAL A 88 -19.91 -2.21 6.61
N PRO A 89 -20.05 -2.73 7.83
CA PRO A 89 -20.51 -1.94 8.95
C PRO A 89 -19.51 -0.82 9.26
N ALA A 90 -19.98 0.31 9.81
CA ALA A 90 -19.15 1.48 10.09
C ALA A 90 -17.97 1.19 11.04
N ASN A 91 -18.10 0.16 11.89
CA ASN A 91 -17.05 -0.27 12.82
C ASN A 91 -16.27 -1.50 12.34
N TRP A 92 -16.26 -1.76 11.04
CA TRP A 92 -15.59 -2.95 10.47
C TRP A 92 -14.14 -3.09 10.88
N GLU A 93 -13.37 -2.02 10.78
CA GLU A 93 -11.93 -2.02 11.09
C GLU A 93 -11.67 -2.37 12.57
N GLU A 94 -12.47 -1.79 13.47
CA GLU A 94 -12.39 -2.10 14.90
C GLU A 94 -12.76 -3.57 15.15
N THR A 95 -13.79 -4.05 14.48
CA THR A 95 -14.23 -5.45 14.58
C THR A 95 -13.15 -6.40 14.07
N VAL A 96 -12.61 -6.15 12.88
CA VAL A 96 -11.54 -6.97 12.30
C VAL A 96 -10.27 -6.91 13.15
N GLY A 97 -9.91 -5.75 13.67
CA GLY A 97 -8.76 -5.59 14.56
C GLY A 97 -8.82 -6.46 15.83
N ARG A 98 -10.02 -6.85 16.25
CA ARG A 98 -10.27 -7.72 17.43
C ARG A 98 -10.51 -9.19 17.09
N MET A 99 -10.71 -9.54 15.82
CA MET A 99 -10.96 -10.92 15.41
C MET A 99 -9.74 -11.80 15.72
N ARG A 100 -10.00 -13.03 16.16
CA ARG A 100 -8.93 -14.01 16.33
C ARG A 100 -8.26 -14.30 14.99
N VAL A 101 -6.93 -14.28 14.97
CA VAL A 101 -6.15 -14.73 13.82
C VAL A 101 -6.21 -16.25 13.73
N VAL A 102 -6.60 -16.76 12.58
CA VAL A 102 -6.74 -18.21 12.29
C VAL A 102 -5.51 -18.74 11.52
N ALA A 103 -4.47 -17.94 11.37
CA ALA A 103 -3.24 -18.36 10.72
C ALA A 103 -2.50 -19.42 11.54
N GLY A 104 -1.74 -20.28 10.84
CA GLY A 104 -1.08 -21.46 11.40
C GLY A 104 -0.19 -21.20 12.61
N THR A 105 0.37 -22.27 13.14
CA THR A 105 1.00 -22.36 14.46
C THR A 105 2.28 -21.55 14.65
N ASP A 106 2.91 -21.06 13.58
CA ASP A 106 4.15 -20.27 13.65
C ASP A 106 3.82 -18.77 13.67
N VAL A 107 3.43 -18.28 14.84
CA VAL A 107 3.12 -16.86 15.05
C VAL A 107 4.42 -16.11 15.32
N ASP A 108 4.87 -15.35 14.33
CA ASP A 108 5.97 -14.40 14.54
C ASP A 108 5.54 -13.33 15.57
N ARG A 109 6.22 -13.31 16.71
CA ARG A 109 5.90 -12.47 17.86
C ARG A 109 6.65 -11.15 17.90
N ARG A 110 7.42 -10.81 16.86
CA ARG A 110 8.13 -9.53 16.78
C ARG A 110 7.18 -8.34 16.82
N LEU A 111 5.96 -8.51 16.26
CA LEU A 111 4.84 -7.56 16.38
C LEU A 111 3.58 -8.28 16.81
N GLY A 112 2.61 -7.54 17.34
CA GLY A 112 1.26 -8.06 17.56
C GLY A 112 0.64 -8.52 16.24
N PRO A 113 -0.08 -9.64 16.19
CA PRO A 113 -0.62 -10.18 14.92
C PRO A 113 -1.41 -9.18 14.09
N ARG A 114 -2.17 -8.32 14.75
CA ARG A 114 -3.00 -7.28 14.14
C ARG A 114 -2.37 -5.89 14.12
N THR A 115 -1.05 -5.81 14.28
CA THR A 115 -0.34 -4.55 14.03
C THR A 115 -0.46 -4.20 12.55
N LEU A 116 -0.96 -3.01 12.24
CA LEU A 116 -0.96 -2.49 10.87
C LEU A 116 0.47 -2.16 10.45
N VAL A 117 0.85 -2.66 9.30
CA VAL A 117 2.14 -2.43 8.68
C VAL A 117 1.96 -1.90 7.26
N MET A 118 2.82 -0.99 6.89
CA MET A 118 2.98 -0.51 5.52
C MET A 118 4.10 -1.33 4.89
N GLY A 119 3.72 -2.33 4.12
CA GLY A 119 4.66 -3.25 3.49
C GLY A 119 5.22 -2.69 2.19
N VAL A 120 6.53 -2.71 2.05
CA VAL A 120 7.24 -2.32 0.82
C VAL A 120 8.10 -3.46 0.34
N THR A 121 8.00 -3.78 -0.95
CA THR A 121 8.86 -4.78 -1.60
C THR A 121 9.56 -4.15 -2.78
N LEU A 122 10.89 -4.14 -2.74
CA LEU A 122 11.77 -3.67 -3.82
C LEU A 122 12.99 -4.58 -3.92
N ASP A 123 13.48 -4.81 -5.12
CA ASP A 123 14.69 -5.64 -5.37
C ASP A 123 14.67 -7.00 -4.66
N GLY A 124 13.49 -7.62 -4.56
CA GLY A 124 13.31 -8.89 -3.87
C GLY A 124 13.44 -8.83 -2.35
N LYS A 125 13.55 -7.64 -1.77
CA LYS A 125 13.55 -7.41 -0.33
C LYS A 125 12.20 -6.85 0.12
N ALA A 126 11.74 -7.32 1.27
CA ALA A 126 10.50 -6.87 1.89
C ALA A 126 10.79 -6.22 3.24
N VAL A 127 10.19 -5.06 3.49
CA VAL A 127 10.27 -4.34 4.76
C VAL A 127 8.86 -3.99 5.22
N ALA A 128 8.57 -4.27 6.47
CA ALA A 128 7.34 -3.86 7.14
C ALA A 128 7.60 -2.61 7.99
N TYR A 129 6.89 -1.55 7.71
CA TYR A 129 6.91 -0.31 8.49
C TYR A 129 5.64 -0.25 9.35
N PRO A 130 5.72 -0.48 10.67
CA PRO A 130 4.55 -0.32 11.53
C PRO A 130 3.96 1.08 11.39
N LEU A 131 2.64 1.19 11.22
CA LEU A 131 1.98 2.50 11.12
C LEU A 131 2.30 3.39 12.32
N THR A 132 2.44 2.80 13.50
CA THR A 132 2.83 3.51 14.72
C THR A 132 4.25 4.10 14.66
N ALA A 133 5.15 3.53 13.87
CA ALA A 133 6.47 4.10 13.62
C ALA A 133 6.37 5.37 12.75
N LEU A 134 5.57 5.31 11.67
CA LEU A 134 5.30 6.47 10.82
C LEU A 134 4.57 7.59 11.57
N GLN A 135 3.69 7.24 12.51
CA GLN A 135 2.99 8.23 13.36
C GLN A 135 3.93 8.94 14.34
N LYS A 136 5.01 8.27 14.75
CA LYS A 136 6.04 8.85 15.62
C LYS A 136 7.07 9.67 14.82
N GLN A 137 7.41 9.21 13.62
CA GLN A 137 8.40 9.84 12.74
C GLN A 137 7.93 9.77 11.29
N SER A 138 7.67 10.92 10.69
CA SER A 138 7.43 11.08 9.25
C SER A 138 8.11 12.37 8.78
N PRO A 139 8.82 12.34 7.65
CA PRO A 139 9.07 11.18 6.79
C PRO A 139 10.04 10.15 7.40
N ILE A 140 9.91 8.89 6.99
CA ILE A 140 10.91 7.86 7.22
C ILE A 140 11.81 7.77 6.00
N ILE A 141 13.10 7.89 6.23
CA ILE A 141 14.16 7.73 5.22
C ILE A 141 14.79 6.36 5.43
N ASP A 142 14.79 5.53 4.38
CA ASP A 142 15.33 4.16 4.49
C ASP A 142 15.91 3.65 3.16
N MET A 143 16.37 2.40 3.19
CA MET A 143 16.81 1.60 2.04
C MET A 143 16.02 0.29 2.01
N VAL A 144 15.38 -0.01 0.88
CA VAL A 144 14.78 -1.32 0.64
C VAL A 144 15.57 -2.01 -0.46
N GLY A 145 16.32 -3.03 -0.11
CA GLY A 145 17.33 -3.59 -1.01
C GLY A 145 18.39 -2.55 -1.34
N SER A 146 18.58 -2.26 -2.61
CA SER A 146 19.50 -1.21 -3.10
C SER A 146 18.80 0.15 -3.30
N ALA A 147 17.47 0.21 -3.21
CA ALA A 147 16.69 1.38 -3.51
C ALA A 147 16.56 2.32 -2.30
N PRO A 148 17.02 3.58 -2.40
CA PRO A 148 16.77 4.60 -1.38
C PRO A 148 15.31 5.04 -1.45
N VAL A 149 14.59 4.92 -0.34
CA VAL A 149 13.17 5.23 -0.25
C VAL A 149 12.86 6.30 0.79
N VAL A 150 11.74 6.98 0.60
CA VAL A 150 11.10 7.82 1.60
C VAL A 150 9.64 7.41 1.75
N LEU A 151 9.20 7.20 2.99
CA LEU A 151 7.80 6.98 3.32
C LEU A 151 7.26 8.23 4.01
N VAL A 152 6.08 8.64 3.61
CA VAL A 152 5.43 9.86 4.09
C VAL A 152 4.04 9.53 4.61
N LEU A 153 3.76 9.96 5.83
CA LEU A 153 2.43 9.85 6.44
C LEU A 153 1.61 11.10 6.12
N GLY A 154 0.40 10.89 5.62
CA GLY A 154 -0.56 11.96 5.36
C GLY A 154 -1.05 12.68 6.62
N GLU A 155 -1.72 13.82 6.44
CA GLU A 155 -2.28 14.62 7.54
C GLU A 155 -3.35 13.87 8.33
N ASP A 156 -4.04 12.94 7.69
CA ASP A 156 -5.03 12.04 8.30
C ASP A 156 -4.42 11.01 9.26
N LYS A 157 -3.07 10.97 9.39
CA LYS A 157 -2.31 10.05 10.22
C LYS A 157 -2.52 8.57 9.89
N ARG A 158 -2.98 8.30 8.68
CA ARG A 158 -3.31 6.96 8.20
C ARG A 158 -2.79 6.67 6.80
N SER A 159 -3.05 7.55 5.85
CA SER A 159 -2.61 7.39 4.46
C SER A 159 -1.10 7.47 4.36
N VAL A 160 -0.48 6.50 3.69
CA VAL A 160 0.97 6.44 3.53
C VAL A 160 1.32 6.34 2.05
N ARG A 161 2.32 7.11 1.63
CA ARG A 161 2.96 6.97 0.33
C ARG A 161 4.44 6.72 0.48
N ALA A 162 4.98 5.95 -0.43
CA ALA A 162 6.41 5.72 -0.53
C ALA A 162 6.92 6.11 -1.92
N PHE A 163 8.15 6.58 -1.95
CA PHE A 163 8.81 7.01 -3.18
C PHE A 163 10.28 6.58 -3.17
N GLU A 164 10.82 6.30 -4.35
CA GLU A 164 12.27 6.32 -4.54
C GLU A 164 12.74 7.77 -4.43
N ARG A 165 13.77 8.01 -3.63
CA ARG A 165 14.26 9.36 -3.35
C ARG A 165 15.52 9.75 -4.13
N THR A 166 15.69 9.14 -5.32
CA THR A 166 16.76 9.55 -6.27
C THR A 166 16.11 10.35 -7.40
N VAL A 167 16.58 11.57 -7.59
CA VAL A 167 16.14 12.49 -8.64
C VAL A 167 17.37 13.00 -9.41
N ASP A 168 17.36 12.85 -10.74
CA ASP A 168 18.47 13.27 -11.61
C ASP A 168 19.85 12.75 -11.11
N GLY A 169 19.88 11.49 -10.63
CA GLY A 169 21.09 10.84 -10.09
C GLY A 169 21.49 11.27 -8.68
N ARG A 170 20.75 12.18 -8.05
CA ARG A 170 20.98 12.64 -6.67
C ARG A 170 20.04 11.93 -5.71
N LYS A 171 20.58 11.42 -4.63
CA LYS A 171 19.83 10.87 -3.52
C LYS A 171 19.43 12.01 -2.59
N LEU A 172 18.13 12.19 -2.37
CA LEU A 172 17.60 13.31 -1.58
C LEU A 172 17.28 12.86 -0.15
N GLU A 173 17.54 13.75 0.81
CA GLU A 173 17.14 13.62 2.20
C GLU A 173 15.96 14.56 2.48
N PHE A 174 14.88 14.04 3.07
CA PHE A 174 13.64 14.78 3.25
C PHE A 174 13.34 15.06 4.71
N PHE A 175 12.83 16.26 4.96
CA PHE A 175 12.33 16.69 6.25
C PHE A 175 10.91 17.25 6.08
N GLN A 176 10.10 17.09 7.11
CA GLN A 176 8.80 17.78 7.14
C GLN A 176 9.03 19.26 7.44
N LYS A 177 8.49 20.13 6.58
CA LYS A 177 8.51 21.56 6.81
C LYS A 177 7.53 21.89 7.94
N THR A 178 8.03 22.58 8.95
CA THR A 178 7.21 23.06 10.07
C THR A 178 6.68 24.46 9.78
N GLY A 179 5.37 24.70 10.02
CA GLY A 179 4.72 25.99 9.81
C GLY A 179 3.22 25.88 10.02
N GLN A 180 2.57 26.93 10.54
CA GLN A 180 1.16 26.86 10.97
C GLN A 180 0.15 26.79 9.82
N ASP A 181 0.51 27.19 8.59
CA ASP A 181 -0.45 27.34 7.48
C ASP A 181 -0.12 26.50 6.23
N ALA A 182 0.85 25.59 6.29
CA ALA A 182 1.41 25.03 5.07
C ALA A 182 0.88 23.63 4.68
N GLY A 183 0.05 22.99 5.50
CA GLY A 183 -0.28 21.58 5.29
C GLY A 183 0.96 20.67 5.32
N LEU A 184 0.82 19.44 4.85
CA LEU A 184 1.95 18.51 4.76
C LEU A 184 2.87 18.91 3.59
N GLN A 185 4.00 19.51 3.92
CA GLN A 185 5.07 19.83 2.97
C GLN A 185 6.38 19.18 3.41
N LEU A 186 7.12 18.69 2.43
CA LEU A 186 8.48 18.21 2.63
C LEU A 186 9.47 19.19 2.00
N ILE A 187 10.68 19.22 2.53
CA ILE A 187 11.81 19.93 1.94
C ILE A 187 12.97 18.96 1.78
N ASP A 188 13.64 18.96 0.62
CA ASP A 188 14.87 18.21 0.45
C ASP A 188 16.09 19.06 0.88
N LEU A 189 17.06 18.39 1.50
CA LEU A 189 18.27 19.03 2.02
C LEU A 189 19.19 19.51 0.88
N GLU A 190 19.27 18.76 -0.21
CA GLU A 190 20.26 18.97 -1.27
C GLU A 190 19.97 20.18 -2.13
N THR A 191 18.68 20.53 -2.30
CA THR A 191 18.30 21.65 -3.17
C THR A 191 17.42 22.68 -2.49
N GLY A 192 16.83 22.35 -1.33
CA GLY A 192 15.84 23.16 -0.66
C GLY A 192 14.50 23.23 -1.40
N SER A 193 14.24 22.31 -2.34
CA SER A 193 12.96 22.27 -3.02
C SER A 193 11.86 21.77 -2.10
N THR A 194 10.65 22.29 -2.30
CA THR A 194 9.46 21.93 -1.50
C THR A 194 8.58 20.96 -2.28
N TRP A 195 8.14 19.91 -1.60
CA TRP A 195 7.41 18.78 -2.17
C TRP A 195 6.07 18.57 -1.43
N ASN A 196 5.06 18.18 -2.18
CA ASN A 196 3.76 17.83 -1.61
C ASN A 196 3.66 16.33 -1.29
N PHE A 197 2.52 15.91 -0.69
CA PHE A 197 2.26 14.51 -0.34
C PHE A 197 2.20 13.58 -1.57
N GLU A 198 1.90 14.10 -2.76
CA GLU A 198 1.93 13.31 -4.01
C GLU A 198 3.36 13.04 -4.50
N GLY A 199 4.39 13.59 -3.84
CA GLY A 199 5.78 13.47 -4.24
C GLY A 199 6.16 14.39 -5.40
N ARG A 200 5.41 15.50 -5.60
CA ARG A 200 5.69 16.51 -6.62
C ARG A 200 6.38 17.71 -6.00
N ALA A 201 7.50 18.11 -6.59
CA ALA A 201 8.15 19.37 -6.25
C ALA A 201 7.34 20.54 -6.83
N PHE A 202 6.89 21.47 -6.00
CA PHE A 202 6.11 22.62 -6.44
C PHE A 202 6.86 23.96 -6.29
N ALA A 203 8.01 23.95 -5.57
CA ALA A 203 8.88 25.12 -5.43
C ALA A 203 10.33 24.70 -5.32
N GLY A 204 11.24 25.63 -5.61
CA GLY A 204 12.68 25.42 -5.56
C GLY A 204 13.29 24.93 -6.88
N PRO A 205 14.59 24.57 -6.88
CA PRO A 205 15.30 24.16 -8.10
C PRO A 205 14.75 22.93 -8.79
N LEU A 206 14.08 22.03 -8.06
CA LEU A 206 13.46 20.83 -8.62
C LEU A 206 11.95 21.00 -8.92
N ALA A 207 11.42 22.23 -8.92
CA ALA A 207 10.02 22.49 -9.22
C ALA A 207 9.57 21.81 -10.54
N GLY A 208 8.44 21.09 -10.49
CA GLY A 208 7.91 20.28 -11.59
C GLY A 208 8.41 18.84 -11.62
N ARG A 209 9.43 18.47 -10.86
CA ARG A 209 9.89 17.08 -10.75
C ARG A 209 8.89 16.25 -9.95
N GLN A 210 8.83 14.96 -10.27
CA GLN A 210 7.98 13.96 -9.62
C GLN A 210 8.86 12.82 -9.12
N LEU A 211 8.74 12.48 -7.83
CA LEU A 211 9.35 11.28 -7.27
C LEU A 211 8.71 10.04 -7.89
N LYS A 212 9.51 9.01 -8.12
CA LYS A 212 8.99 7.72 -8.57
C LYS A 212 8.30 7.02 -7.41
N LYS A 213 7.01 6.76 -7.57
CA LYS A 213 6.19 6.09 -6.57
C LYS A 213 6.65 4.65 -6.35
N VAL A 214 6.62 4.23 -5.09
CA VAL A 214 6.82 2.85 -4.66
C VAL A 214 5.49 2.33 -4.13
N PHE A 215 5.14 1.09 -4.50
CA PHE A 215 3.93 0.47 -4.01
C PHE A 215 4.03 0.20 -2.51
N VAL A 216 3.00 0.59 -1.77
CA VAL A 216 2.82 0.29 -0.36
C VAL A 216 1.58 -0.57 -0.21
N LEU A 217 1.69 -1.67 0.49
CA LEU A 217 0.56 -2.51 0.88
C LEU A 217 0.25 -2.26 2.37
N GLU A 218 -0.93 -1.73 2.68
CA GLU A 218 -1.44 -1.70 4.05
C GLU A 218 -1.95 -3.10 4.41
N ASP A 219 -1.40 -3.71 5.44
CA ASP A 219 -1.76 -5.07 5.84
C ASP A 219 -1.58 -5.28 7.34
N TYR A 220 -2.17 -6.33 7.86
CA TYR A 220 -1.85 -6.80 9.20
C TYR A 220 -0.57 -7.61 9.23
N TRP A 221 0.20 -7.49 10.30
CA TRP A 221 1.48 -8.19 10.46
C TRP A 221 1.40 -9.69 10.22
N PHE A 222 0.37 -10.38 10.74
CA PHE A 222 0.22 -11.82 10.57
C PHE A 222 0.08 -12.22 9.11
N ASP A 223 -0.57 -11.40 8.30
CA ASP A 223 -0.83 -11.64 6.90
C ASP A 223 0.36 -11.26 6.03
N TRP A 224 0.88 -10.04 6.20
CA TRP A 224 2.12 -9.61 5.54
C TRP A 224 3.25 -10.63 5.70
N ARG A 225 3.48 -11.11 6.94
CA ARG A 225 4.52 -12.08 7.27
C ARG A 225 4.33 -13.44 6.59
N LEU A 226 3.09 -13.83 6.32
CA LEU A 226 2.77 -15.08 5.63
C LEU A 226 3.29 -15.09 4.19
N TYR A 227 3.16 -13.97 3.50
CA TYR A 227 3.61 -13.82 2.11
C TYR A 227 5.05 -13.33 1.98
N HIS A 228 5.58 -12.73 3.03
CA HIS A 228 6.95 -12.21 3.11
C HIS A 228 7.70 -12.79 4.31
N PRO A 229 8.01 -14.09 4.31
CA PRO A 229 8.65 -14.77 5.45
C PRO A 229 9.99 -14.16 5.86
N ASP A 230 10.74 -13.59 4.93
CA ASP A 230 12.06 -12.98 5.16
C ASP A 230 11.99 -11.46 5.34
N THR A 231 10.79 -10.92 5.61
CA THR A 231 10.61 -9.49 5.81
C THR A 231 11.37 -8.99 7.04
N THR A 232 11.99 -7.84 6.91
CA THR A 232 12.51 -7.07 8.04
C THR A 232 11.43 -6.14 8.57
N ILE A 233 11.58 -5.70 9.81
CA ILE A 233 10.71 -4.71 10.44
C ILE A 233 11.52 -3.44 10.61
N TYR A 234 10.96 -2.31 10.18
CA TYR A 234 11.54 -1.02 10.46
C TYR A 234 11.45 -0.71 11.97
N ASP A 235 12.59 -0.38 12.56
CA ASP A 235 12.69 -0.02 13.97
C ASP A 235 13.22 1.42 14.09
N LEU A 236 12.61 2.20 15.00
CA LEU A 236 13.04 3.55 15.35
C LEU A 236 14.25 3.58 16.30
N GLY A 237 14.84 2.42 16.62
CA GLY A 237 16.03 2.32 17.45
C GLY A 237 17.21 3.13 16.89
N PRO A 238 18.20 3.47 17.71
CA PRO A 238 19.38 4.21 17.27
C PRO A 238 20.08 3.43 16.15
N ARG A 239 20.25 4.08 15.01
CA ARG A 239 21.10 3.61 13.91
C ARG A 239 22.54 4.04 14.13
#